data_c317d785bfccc85844d97e1568458db3
#
_entry.id   c317d785bfccc85844d97e1568458db3
#
_cell.length_a   1.000
_cell.length_b   1.000
_cell.length_c   1.000
_cell.angle_alpha   90.00
_cell.angle_beta   90.00
_cell.angle_gamma   90.00
#
_symmetry.space_group_name_H-M   'P 1'
#
loop_
_entity.id
_entity.type
_entity.pdbx_description
1 polymer ?
#
loop_
_entity_poly.entity_id
_entity_poly.type
_entity_poly.pdbx_seq_one_letter_code
_entity_poly.pdbx_strand_id
1 'polypeptide(L)'
;RELIAVLGTLATTSNLHADQSSQQQSRQLLQGLACNMESWWTDLDFMLRFERAAQAGFSSVEFWEHNKNSRNMNSVAALARKLDLNIVQFTGWGGPSLADTSNHYGFIETMKRVTEIAHQLNAPMFTVVGHQTLKTIPQAESLVNLSLALETAAPILEDAKKMLILEPFNPVDHQGHFLNGSADALRICREIDSPFIKINWDLYHMQLTEGNIVENLYAGIDQVGYIQVADIPGRHQPGSGELNYNFIFNAIDAIGYKGPIGLECWPENNDEKRAIADIITQRFG
;
A
#
# COMPACT_ATOMS: atom_id res chain seq x y z
N ARG A 1 -37.20 26.52 33.14
CA ARG A 1 -36.51 26.71 31.87
C ARG A 1 -35.01 26.49 31.98
N GLU A 2 -34.37 26.78 33.12
CA GLU A 2 -32.92 26.56 33.36
C GLU A 2 -32.53 25.08 33.51
N LEU A 3 -33.41 24.25 34.09
CA LEU A 3 -33.11 22.82 34.32
C LEU A 3 -33.04 22.00 33.00
N ILE A 4 -33.82 22.40 31.99
CA ILE A 4 -33.82 21.74 30.66
C ILE A 4 -32.56 22.11 29.87
N ALA A 5 -32.03 23.31 30.04
CA ALA A 5 -30.78 23.73 29.37
C ALA A 5 -29.53 23.03 29.92
N VAL A 6 -29.51 22.76 31.24
CA VAL A 6 -28.38 22.06 31.89
C VAL A 6 -28.37 20.57 31.55
N LEU A 7 -29.51 19.90 31.43
CA LEU A 7 -29.62 18.51 31.03
C LEU A 7 -29.25 18.32 29.53
N GLY A 8 -29.60 19.28 28.69
CA GLY A 8 -29.22 19.27 27.27
C GLY A 8 -27.71 19.42 27.07
N THR A 9 -27.03 20.25 27.82
CA THR A 9 -25.58 20.45 27.77
C THR A 9 -24.79 19.25 28.31
N LEU A 10 -25.28 18.60 29.39
CA LEU A 10 -24.67 17.40 29.96
C LEU A 10 -24.79 16.17 29.01
N ALA A 11 -25.93 16.02 28.35
CA ALA A 11 -26.14 14.94 27.37
C ALA A 11 -25.31 15.12 26.11
N THR A 12 -25.12 16.35 25.64
CA THR A 12 -24.26 16.63 24.47
C THR A 12 -22.77 16.48 24.79
N THR A 13 -22.32 16.86 25.99
CA THR A 13 -20.91 16.66 26.38
C THR A 13 -20.58 15.19 26.64
N SER A 14 -21.48 14.41 27.23
CA SER A 14 -21.28 12.97 27.44
C SER A 14 -21.24 12.20 26.12
N ASN A 15 -22.06 12.55 25.15
CA ASN A 15 -22.01 11.95 23.80
C ASN A 15 -20.73 12.33 23.02
N LEU A 16 -20.26 13.56 23.12
CA LEU A 16 -19.02 14.02 22.53
C LEU A 16 -17.79 13.31 23.13
N HIS A 17 -17.76 13.11 24.44
CA HIS A 17 -16.67 12.37 25.09
C HIS A 17 -16.70 10.87 24.79
N ALA A 18 -17.88 10.25 24.68
CA ALA A 18 -18.02 8.86 24.28
C ALA A 18 -17.57 8.64 22.81
N ASP A 19 -17.91 9.56 21.92
CA ASP A 19 -17.52 9.51 20.51
C ASP A 19 -16.01 9.71 20.34
N GLN A 20 -15.41 10.65 21.05
CA GLN A 20 -13.95 10.87 21.04
C GLN A 20 -13.18 9.67 21.62
N SER A 21 -13.68 9.03 22.68
CA SER A 21 -13.04 7.85 23.27
C SER A 21 -13.10 6.65 22.34
N SER A 22 -14.22 6.42 21.65
CA SER A 22 -14.38 5.35 20.67
C SER A 22 -13.49 5.54 19.43
N GLN A 23 -13.38 6.77 18.95
CA GLN A 23 -12.52 7.11 17.83
C GLN A 23 -11.02 6.96 18.16
N GLN A 24 -10.63 7.35 19.39
CA GLN A 24 -9.26 7.16 19.86
C GLN A 24 -8.91 5.67 20.02
N GLN A 25 -9.84 4.86 20.51
CA GLN A 25 -9.67 3.40 20.59
C GLN A 25 -9.54 2.77 19.21
N SER A 26 -10.39 3.12 18.25
CA SER A 26 -10.30 2.66 16.87
C SER A 26 -8.94 3.02 16.24
N ARG A 27 -8.47 4.25 16.47
CA ARG A 27 -7.18 4.73 15.97
C ARG A 27 -6.00 3.93 16.54
N GLN A 28 -6.08 3.50 17.79
CA GLN A 28 -5.07 2.65 18.41
C GLN A 28 -5.07 1.24 17.82
N LEU A 29 -6.25 0.64 17.59
CA LEU A 29 -6.40 -0.69 17.01
C LEU A 29 -5.99 -0.75 15.53
N LEU A 30 -6.14 0.33 14.77
CA LEU A 30 -5.74 0.43 13.37
C LEU A 30 -4.32 0.98 13.17
N GLN A 31 -3.59 1.21 14.26
CA GLN A 31 -2.22 1.71 14.18
C GLN A 31 -1.33 0.75 13.39
N GLY A 32 -0.54 1.30 12.47
CA GLY A 32 0.34 0.51 11.59
C GLY A 32 -0.37 -0.08 10.36
N LEU A 33 -1.69 0.11 10.21
CA LEU A 33 -2.42 -0.26 9.01
C LEU A 33 -2.65 0.98 8.13
N ALA A 34 -2.47 0.82 6.82
CA ALA A 34 -2.74 1.85 5.83
C ALA A 34 -3.95 1.45 4.98
N CYS A 35 -4.96 2.33 4.92
CA CYS A 35 -6.16 2.08 4.14
C CYS A 35 -5.91 2.42 2.66
N ASN A 36 -6.27 1.54 1.74
CA ASN A 36 -6.12 1.77 0.31
C ASN A 36 -7.29 2.59 -0.24
N MET A 37 -7.00 3.79 -0.76
CA MET A 37 -8.03 4.72 -1.24
C MET A 37 -8.61 4.33 -2.61
N GLU A 38 -8.13 3.28 -3.26
CA GLU A 38 -8.70 2.79 -4.52
C GLU A 38 -9.71 1.65 -4.31
N SER A 39 -9.61 0.92 -3.20
CA SER A 39 -10.41 -0.28 -2.93
C SER A 39 -11.45 -0.11 -1.81
N TRP A 40 -11.30 0.91 -0.94
CA TRP A 40 -12.23 1.21 0.14
C TRP A 40 -13.16 2.38 -0.21
N TRP A 41 -14.43 2.32 0.19
CA TRP A 41 -15.49 3.32 -0.09
C TRP A 41 -15.55 3.72 -1.57
N THR A 42 -15.51 2.73 -2.46
CA THR A 42 -15.41 2.93 -3.91
C THR A 42 -16.61 3.63 -4.54
N ASP A 43 -17.72 3.70 -3.84
CA ASP A 43 -18.94 4.45 -4.17
C ASP A 43 -18.81 5.97 -3.96
N LEU A 44 -17.75 6.41 -3.25
CA LEU A 44 -17.49 7.82 -2.99
C LEU A 44 -16.42 8.41 -3.90
N ASP A 45 -16.47 9.72 -4.07
CA ASP A 45 -15.39 10.47 -4.70
C ASP A 45 -14.08 10.30 -3.94
N PHE A 46 -12.97 10.24 -4.68
CA PHE A 46 -11.64 9.94 -4.14
C PHE A 46 -11.27 10.75 -2.89
N MET A 47 -11.55 12.06 -2.87
CA MET A 47 -11.22 12.91 -1.72
C MET A 47 -12.09 12.58 -0.50
N LEU A 48 -13.35 12.20 -0.69
CA LEU A 48 -14.25 11.81 0.40
C LEU A 48 -13.82 10.50 1.08
N ARG A 49 -13.12 9.62 0.37
CA ARG A 49 -12.57 8.38 0.93
C ARG A 49 -11.54 8.66 2.03
N PHE A 50 -10.72 9.71 1.89
CA PHE A 50 -9.79 10.16 2.94
C PHE A 50 -10.54 10.59 4.21
N GLU A 51 -11.65 11.31 4.06
CA GLU A 51 -12.47 11.71 5.20
C GLU A 51 -13.08 10.48 5.89
N ARG A 52 -13.53 9.49 5.12
CA ARG A 52 -14.04 8.22 5.68
C ARG A 52 -12.96 7.41 6.39
N ALA A 53 -11.77 7.32 5.82
CA ALA A 53 -10.65 6.63 6.44
C ALA A 53 -10.29 7.27 7.81
N ALA A 54 -10.20 8.61 7.87
CA ALA A 54 -9.95 9.34 9.11
C ALA A 54 -11.08 9.13 10.15
N GLN A 55 -12.35 9.18 9.72
CA GLN A 55 -13.51 8.92 10.58
C GLN A 55 -13.54 7.49 11.12
N ALA A 56 -13.09 6.52 10.34
CA ALA A 56 -13.00 5.11 10.74
C ALA A 56 -11.86 4.86 11.74
N GLY A 57 -10.91 5.80 11.87
CA GLY A 57 -9.79 5.70 12.81
C GLY A 57 -8.44 5.37 12.15
N PHE A 58 -8.35 5.30 10.83
CA PHE A 58 -7.05 5.15 10.17
C PHE A 58 -6.19 6.40 10.37
N SER A 59 -4.90 6.19 10.57
CA SER A 59 -3.88 7.24 10.60
C SER A 59 -2.97 7.21 9.37
N SER A 60 -3.12 6.21 8.51
CA SER A 60 -2.31 6.02 7.31
C SER A 60 -3.17 5.58 6.14
N VAL A 61 -2.80 6.06 4.96
CA VAL A 61 -3.48 5.74 3.70
C VAL A 61 -2.47 5.50 2.59
N GLU A 62 -2.88 4.75 1.59
CA GLU A 62 -2.17 4.55 0.33
C GLU A 62 -3.12 4.72 -0.85
N PHE A 63 -2.60 4.95 -2.03
CA PHE A 63 -3.39 4.99 -3.26
C PHE A 63 -2.55 4.65 -4.48
N TRP A 64 -3.23 4.38 -5.61
CA TRP A 64 -2.53 4.06 -6.85
C TRP A 64 -2.09 5.32 -7.60
N GLU A 65 -2.26 5.36 -8.90
CA GLU A 65 -1.71 6.39 -9.79
C GLU A 65 -2.00 7.84 -9.34
N HIS A 66 -0.95 8.57 -9.08
CA HIS A 66 -1.01 9.98 -8.67
C HIS A 66 -1.62 10.90 -9.73
N ASN A 67 -1.55 10.52 -11.01
CA ASN A 67 -2.05 11.30 -12.16
C ASN A 67 -3.42 10.83 -12.69
N LYS A 68 -4.03 9.82 -12.07
CA LYS A 68 -5.34 9.29 -12.45
C LYS A 68 -6.42 10.38 -12.33
N ASN A 69 -7.25 10.52 -13.37
CA ASN A 69 -8.36 11.50 -13.39
C ASN A 69 -7.92 12.94 -13.07
N SER A 70 -6.72 13.34 -13.50
CA SER A 70 -6.15 14.68 -13.24
C SER A 70 -6.11 15.07 -11.75
N ARG A 71 -5.87 14.12 -10.87
CA ARG A 71 -5.73 14.34 -9.42
C ARG A 71 -4.75 15.46 -9.11
N ASN A 72 -5.15 16.38 -8.25
CA ASN A 72 -4.29 17.45 -7.78
C ASN A 72 -3.58 17.05 -6.48
N MET A 73 -2.29 16.72 -6.56
CA MET A 73 -1.51 16.26 -5.42
C MET A 73 -1.35 17.33 -4.32
N ASN A 74 -1.42 18.64 -4.65
CA ASN A 74 -1.47 19.70 -3.62
C ASN A 74 -2.73 19.59 -2.77
N SER A 75 -3.88 19.35 -3.41
CA SER A 75 -5.17 19.17 -2.71
C SER A 75 -5.18 17.90 -1.86
N VAL A 76 -4.62 16.80 -2.38
CA VAL A 76 -4.48 15.54 -1.64
C VAL A 76 -3.60 15.74 -0.40
N ALA A 77 -2.43 16.35 -0.56
CA ALA A 77 -1.52 16.65 0.54
C ALA A 77 -2.14 17.58 1.60
N ALA A 78 -2.90 18.60 1.16
CA ALA A 78 -3.56 19.53 2.07
C ALA A 78 -4.67 18.82 2.88
N LEU A 79 -5.46 17.96 2.22
CA LEU A 79 -6.52 17.19 2.88
C LEU A 79 -5.93 16.16 3.86
N ALA A 80 -4.91 15.42 3.46
CA ALA A 80 -4.26 14.45 4.34
C ALA A 80 -3.72 15.12 5.61
N ARG A 81 -3.04 16.27 5.48
CA ARG A 81 -2.59 17.06 6.65
C ARG A 81 -3.76 17.55 7.53
N LYS A 82 -4.85 18.04 6.91
CA LYS A 82 -6.05 18.49 7.64
C LYS A 82 -6.68 17.36 8.47
N LEU A 83 -6.64 16.14 7.94
CA LEU A 83 -7.23 14.94 8.57
C LEU A 83 -6.25 14.17 9.45
N ASP A 84 -5.01 14.64 9.61
CA ASP A 84 -3.93 13.95 10.32
C ASP A 84 -3.71 12.51 9.80
N LEU A 85 -3.68 12.38 8.46
CA LEU A 85 -3.41 11.14 7.74
C LEU A 85 -2.01 11.17 7.12
N ASN A 86 -1.27 10.08 7.29
CA ASN A 86 0.01 9.85 6.62
C ASN A 86 -0.24 9.15 5.28
N ILE A 87 0.27 9.68 4.19
CA ILE A 87 0.31 8.99 2.91
C ILE A 87 1.58 8.14 2.91
N VAL A 88 1.43 6.80 2.98
CA VAL A 88 2.57 5.89 3.12
C VAL A 88 3.20 5.53 1.78
N GLN A 89 2.39 5.36 0.74
CA GLN A 89 2.84 5.10 -0.62
C GLN A 89 1.79 5.49 -1.66
N PHE A 90 2.21 5.60 -2.91
CA PHE A 90 1.37 5.74 -4.09
C PHE A 90 2.07 5.10 -5.31
N THR A 91 1.34 4.80 -6.39
CA THR A 91 1.97 4.28 -7.60
C THR A 91 2.65 5.40 -8.39
N GLY A 92 3.97 5.32 -8.51
CA GLY A 92 4.80 6.27 -9.26
C GLY A 92 4.96 5.91 -10.74
N TRP A 93 4.93 4.60 -11.08
CA TRP A 93 5.06 4.11 -12.44
C TRP A 93 4.24 2.84 -12.66
N GLY A 94 3.34 2.86 -13.66
CA GLY A 94 2.52 1.72 -14.08
C GLY A 94 2.83 1.21 -15.49
N GLY A 95 3.82 1.76 -16.17
CA GLY A 95 4.18 1.49 -17.56
C GLY A 95 4.38 2.78 -18.37
N PRO A 96 4.90 2.69 -19.58
CA PRO A 96 5.14 1.49 -20.40
C PRO A 96 6.20 0.54 -19.84
N SER A 97 6.25 -0.69 -20.41
CA SER A 97 7.10 -1.77 -19.90
C SER A 97 8.58 -1.42 -19.87
N LEU A 98 9.23 -1.70 -18.74
CA LEU A 98 10.69 -1.54 -18.59
C LEU A 98 11.49 -2.69 -19.20
N ALA A 99 10.82 -3.73 -19.74
CA ALA A 99 11.45 -4.69 -20.63
C ALA A 99 12.00 -4.05 -21.93
N ASP A 100 11.39 -2.95 -22.37
CA ASP A 100 11.85 -2.16 -23.51
C ASP A 100 12.78 -1.04 -23.05
N THR A 101 14.05 -1.13 -23.39
CA THR A 101 15.06 -0.12 -23.01
C THR A 101 14.78 1.25 -23.60
N SER A 102 13.97 1.37 -24.67
CA SER A 102 13.54 2.66 -25.21
C SER A 102 12.68 3.47 -24.23
N ASN A 103 12.06 2.80 -23.28
CA ASN A 103 11.25 3.43 -22.22
C ASN A 103 12.09 3.93 -21.03
N HIS A 104 13.36 3.51 -20.90
CA HIS A 104 14.18 3.83 -19.72
C HIS A 104 14.40 5.32 -19.54
N TYR A 105 14.64 6.07 -20.62
CA TYR A 105 14.76 7.53 -20.51
C TYR A 105 13.49 8.17 -19.91
N GLY A 106 12.31 7.78 -20.41
CA GLY A 106 11.03 8.28 -19.90
C GLY A 106 10.78 7.86 -18.45
N PHE A 107 11.21 6.65 -18.07
CA PHE A 107 11.16 6.18 -16.69
C PHE A 107 12.03 7.04 -15.78
N ILE A 108 13.29 7.29 -16.13
CA ILE A 108 14.23 8.11 -15.33
C ILE A 108 13.71 9.54 -15.15
N GLU A 109 13.21 10.17 -16.22
CA GLU A 109 12.59 11.51 -16.11
C GLU A 109 11.33 11.49 -15.24
N THR A 110 10.61 10.38 -15.23
CA THR A 110 9.46 10.21 -14.34
C THR A 110 9.89 10.02 -12.89
N MET A 111 10.97 9.29 -12.60
CA MET A 111 11.47 9.12 -11.22
C MET A 111 11.84 10.47 -10.59
N LYS A 112 12.45 11.38 -11.34
CA LYS A 112 12.72 12.76 -10.87
C LYS A 112 11.43 13.48 -10.44
N ARG A 113 10.39 13.42 -11.27
CA ARG A 113 9.09 14.07 -10.95
C ARG A 113 8.36 13.37 -9.81
N VAL A 114 8.41 12.05 -9.75
CA VAL A 114 7.73 11.26 -8.72
C VAL A 114 8.37 11.46 -7.35
N THR A 115 9.68 11.62 -7.27
CA THR A 115 10.35 11.97 -6.00
C THR A 115 9.92 13.36 -5.50
N GLU A 116 9.72 14.34 -6.38
CA GLU A 116 9.16 15.66 -6.01
C GLU A 116 7.72 15.53 -5.49
N ILE A 117 6.87 14.70 -6.16
CA ILE A 117 5.51 14.39 -5.71
C ILE A 117 5.55 13.69 -4.34
N ALA A 118 6.46 12.76 -4.13
CA ALA A 118 6.63 12.08 -2.85
C ALA A 118 7.01 13.06 -1.72
N HIS A 119 7.84 14.07 -2.00
CA HIS A 119 8.11 15.15 -1.06
C HIS A 119 6.88 16.01 -0.78
N GLN A 120 6.13 16.39 -1.81
CA GLN A 120 4.90 17.17 -1.69
C GLN A 120 3.84 16.45 -0.83
N LEU A 121 3.69 15.14 -1.01
CA LEU A 121 2.78 14.28 -0.25
C LEU A 121 3.32 13.91 1.14
N ASN A 122 4.59 14.18 1.43
CA ASN A 122 5.33 13.63 2.57
C ASN A 122 5.31 12.09 2.60
N ALA A 123 5.18 11.45 1.42
CA ALA A 123 5.22 10.00 1.30
C ALA A 123 6.67 9.50 1.34
N PRO A 124 7.00 8.47 2.13
CA PRO A 124 8.35 7.91 2.18
C PRO A 124 8.69 7.07 0.95
N MET A 125 7.69 6.51 0.28
CA MET A 125 7.89 5.56 -0.80
C MET A 125 6.82 5.65 -1.89
N PHE A 126 7.08 4.98 -3.02
CA PHE A 126 6.14 4.83 -4.12
C PHE A 126 6.38 3.51 -4.87
N THR A 127 5.29 2.93 -5.39
CA THR A 127 5.29 1.65 -6.11
C THR A 127 5.66 1.81 -7.58
N VAL A 128 6.42 0.85 -8.12
CA VAL A 128 6.72 0.69 -9.54
C VAL A 128 6.30 -0.70 -10.02
N VAL A 129 5.52 -0.76 -11.10
CA VAL A 129 4.96 -1.99 -11.68
C VAL A 129 5.20 -2.16 -13.19
N GLY A 130 6.11 -1.45 -13.80
CA GLY A 130 6.35 -1.42 -15.24
C GLY A 130 6.94 -2.72 -15.85
N HIS A 131 6.33 -3.89 -15.61
CA HIS A 131 6.86 -5.19 -16.01
C HIS A 131 5.91 -6.01 -16.94
N GLN A 132 5.19 -5.32 -17.84
CA GLN A 132 4.39 -5.98 -18.88
C GLN A 132 5.28 -6.74 -19.87
N THR A 133 4.87 -7.97 -20.20
CA THR A 133 5.57 -8.82 -21.19
C THR A 133 5.48 -8.24 -22.60
N LEU A 134 6.59 -8.24 -23.32
CA LEU A 134 6.65 -7.88 -24.72
C LEU A 134 6.99 -9.12 -25.54
N LYS A 135 6.18 -9.43 -26.56
CA LYS A 135 6.32 -10.66 -27.36
C LYS A 135 7.69 -10.78 -28.06
N THR A 136 8.35 -9.66 -28.31
CA THR A 136 9.64 -9.58 -29.01
C THR A 136 10.84 -9.69 -28.07
N ILE A 137 10.64 -9.64 -26.75
CA ILE A 137 11.70 -9.64 -25.75
C ILE A 137 11.53 -10.87 -24.86
N PRO A 138 12.51 -11.79 -24.81
CA PRO A 138 12.47 -12.94 -23.90
C PRO A 138 12.38 -12.52 -22.43
N GLN A 139 11.78 -13.37 -21.60
CA GLN A 139 11.63 -13.08 -20.14
C GLN A 139 12.96 -12.79 -19.46
N ALA A 140 14.00 -13.57 -19.74
CA ALA A 140 15.32 -13.36 -19.15
C ALA A 140 15.90 -11.98 -19.50
N GLU A 141 15.75 -11.54 -20.75
CA GLU A 141 16.16 -10.20 -21.19
C GLU A 141 15.28 -9.11 -20.57
N SER A 142 13.97 -9.36 -20.43
CA SER A 142 13.04 -8.44 -19.76
C SER A 142 13.45 -8.17 -18.30
N LEU A 143 13.86 -9.21 -17.56
CA LEU A 143 14.37 -9.09 -16.19
C LEU A 143 15.69 -8.29 -16.12
N VAL A 144 16.61 -8.51 -17.07
CA VAL A 144 17.86 -7.74 -17.17
C VAL A 144 17.57 -6.26 -17.46
N ASN A 145 16.66 -5.98 -18.39
CA ASN A 145 16.30 -4.61 -18.75
C ASN A 145 15.59 -3.90 -17.59
N LEU A 146 14.70 -4.59 -16.86
CA LEU A 146 14.09 -4.06 -15.65
C LEU A 146 15.16 -3.72 -14.59
N SER A 147 16.10 -4.63 -14.34
CA SER A 147 17.20 -4.41 -13.38
C SER A 147 18.01 -3.16 -13.75
N LEU A 148 18.39 -3.02 -15.03
CA LEU A 148 19.15 -1.87 -15.54
C LEU A 148 18.39 -0.54 -15.36
N ALA A 149 17.08 -0.53 -15.59
CA ALA A 149 16.26 0.67 -15.38
C ALA A 149 16.24 1.07 -13.90
N LEU A 150 16.06 0.09 -13.00
CA LEU A 150 16.04 0.33 -11.54
C LEU A 150 17.40 0.78 -11.03
N GLU A 151 18.49 0.12 -11.45
CA GLU A 151 19.86 0.51 -11.11
C GLU A 151 20.17 1.95 -11.54
N THR A 152 19.74 2.33 -12.75
CA THR A 152 19.91 3.70 -13.27
C THR A 152 19.12 4.73 -12.44
N ALA A 153 17.99 4.33 -11.86
CA ALA A 153 17.19 5.20 -10.99
C ALA A 153 17.76 5.35 -9.56
N ALA A 154 18.58 4.40 -9.08
CA ALA A 154 19.05 4.36 -7.70
C ALA A 154 19.65 5.67 -7.19
N PRO A 155 20.57 6.37 -7.90
CA PRO A 155 21.12 7.63 -7.43
C PRO A 155 20.07 8.73 -7.22
N ILE A 156 19.01 8.77 -8.04
CA ILE A 156 17.92 9.76 -7.91
C ILE A 156 17.14 9.50 -6.62
N LEU A 157 16.88 8.23 -6.32
CA LEU A 157 16.13 7.81 -5.14
C LEU A 157 16.93 8.08 -3.85
N GLU A 158 18.22 7.81 -3.87
CA GLU A 158 19.16 8.03 -2.77
C GLU A 158 19.31 9.53 -2.45
N ASP A 159 19.49 10.37 -3.46
CA ASP A 159 19.55 11.83 -3.30
C ASP A 159 18.23 12.39 -2.75
N ALA A 160 17.10 11.90 -3.25
CA ALA A 160 15.78 12.31 -2.79
C ALA A 160 15.38 11.70 -1.44
N LYS A 161 16.08 10.66 -0.96
CA LYS A 161 15.70 9.85 0.22
C LYS A 161 14.26 9.35 0.12
N LYS A 162 13.90 8.85 -1.06
CA LYS A 162 12.59 8.26 -1.34
C LYS A 162 12.77 6.83 -1.85
N MET A 163 12.01 5.91 -1.28
CA MET A 163 12.10 4.50 -1.64
C MET A 163 11.19 4.19 -2.82
N LEU A 164 11.74 3.53 -3.83
CA LEU A 164 11.00 2.81 -4.84
C LEU A 164 10.71 1.40 -4.30
N ILE A 165 9.46 0.99 -4.32
CA ILE A 165 9.05 -0.36 -3.98
C ILE A 165 8.55 -1.06 -5.24
N LEU A 166 9.32 -2.07 -5.71
CA LEU A 166 8.98 -2.90 -6.86
C LEU A 166 7.93 -3.92 -6.45
N GLU A 167 6.82 -3.97 -7.16
CA GLU A 167 5.74 -4.91 -6.87
C GLU A 167 5.67 -6.04 -7.88
N PRO A 168 6.03 -7.27 -7.53
CA PRO A 168 5.74 -8.46 -8.33
C PRO A 168 4.26 -8.79 -8.28
N PHE A 169 3.70 -9.18 -9.42
CA PHE A 169 2.30 -9.56 -9.52
C PHE A 169 2.07 -11.07 -9.44
N ASN A 170 0.80 -11.48 -9.51
CA ASN A 170 0.40 -12.86 -9.73
C ASN A 170 -0.07 -13.06 -11.18
N PRO A 171 0.10 -14.26 -11.76
CA PRO A 171 -0.28 -14.53 -13.15
C PRO A 171 -1.78 -14.76 -13.35
N VAL A 172 -2.59 -14.84 -12.28
CA VAL A 172 -4.03 -15.08 -12.35
C VAL A 172 -4.76 -13.78 -12.72
N ASP A 173 -4.54 -12.73 -11.95
CA ASP A 173 -5.21 -11.44 -12.14
C ASP A 173 -4.46 -10.53 -13.12
N HIS A 174 -3.13 -10.68 -13.19
CA HIS A 174 -2.25 -9.84 -13.99
C HIS A 174 -1.54 -10.65 -15.10
N GLN A 175 -2.34 -11.25 -15.97
CA GLN A 175 -1.82 -11.97 -17.14
C GLN A 175 -0.98 -11.04 -18.01
N GLY A 176 0.13 -11.57 -18.55
CA GLY A 176 1.00 -10.80 -19.43
C GLY A 176 2.02 -9.92 -18.70
N HIS A 177 2.35 -10.24 -17.45
CA HIS A 177 3.48 -9.67 -16.73
C HIS A 177 4.60 -10.71 -16.59
N PHE A 178 5.88 -10.27 -16.69
CA PHE A 178 7.02 -11.17 -16.60
C PHE A 178 7.61 -11.29 -15.19
N LEU A 179 7.31 -10.34 -14.29
CA LEU A 179 7.75 -10.38 -12.91
C LEU A 179 6.60 -10.89 -12.03
N ASN A 180 6.67 -12.15 -11.66
CA ASN A 180 5.68 -12.80 -10.80
C ASN A 180 6.37 -13.49 -9.62
N GLY A 181 5.80 -13.34 -8.42
CA GLY A 181 6.37 -13.90 -7.21
C GLY A 181 7.66 -13.22 -6.73
N SER A 182 8.22 -13.72 -5.65
CA SER A 182 9.29 -13.03 -4.92
C SER A 182 10.69 -13.28 -5.49
N ALA A 183 10.95 -14.42 -6.11
CA ALA A 183 12.31 -14.90 -6.40
C ALA A 183 13.14 -13.94 -7.29
N ASP A 184 12.60 -13.53 -8.45
CA ASP A 184 13.30 -12.61 -9.34
C ASP A 184 13.37 -11.19 -8.78
N ALA A 185 12.33 -10.73 -8.08
CA ALA A 185 12.36 -9.42 -7.42
C ALA A 185 13.44 -9.36 -6.32
N LEU A 186 13.56 -10.41 -5.49
CA LEU A 186 14.61 -10.51 -4.48
C LEU A 186 16.00 -10.49 -5.10
N ARG A 187 16.20 -11.27 -6.16
CA ARG A 187 17.47 -11.29 -6.88
C ARG A 187 17.83 -9.89 -7.40
N ILE A 188 16.92 -9.22 -8.10
CA ILE A 188 17.12 -7.87 -8.64
C ILE A 188 17.44 -6.87 -7.53
N CYS A 189 16.65 -6.81 -6.46
CA CYS A 189 16.88 -5.87 -5.37
C CYS A 189 18.18 -6.11 -4.63
N ARG A 190 18.60 -7.39 -4.46
CA ARG A 190 19.88 -7.74 -3.84
C ARG A 190 21.08 -7.43 -4.74
N GLU A 191 20.96 -7.62 -6.06
CA GLU A 191 22.01 -7.28 -7.03
C GLU A 191 22.23 -5.76 -7.13
N ILE A 192 21.16 -4.95 -7.07
CA ILE A 192 21.25 -3.49 -7.06
C ILE A 192 21.83 -2.95 -5.74
N ASP A 193 21.54 -3.63 -4.63
CA ASP A 193 22.03 -3.32 -3.27
C ASP A 193 21.80 -1.86 -2.82
N SER A 194 20.69 -1.24 -3.26
CA SER A 194 20.31 0.11 -2.82
C SER A 194 19.35 0.05 -1.62
N PRO A 195 19.56 0.89 -0.59
CA PRO A 195 18.61 0.99 0.52
C PRO A 195 17.27 1.63 0.11
N PHE A 196 17.21 2.25 -1.08
CA PHE A 196 16.02 2.93 -1.61
C PHE A 196 15.35 2.19 -2.76
N ILE A 197 15.75 0.94 -3.04
CA ILE A 197 15.04 0.04 -3.98
C ILE A 197 14.73 -1.25 -3.23
N LYS A 198 13.45 -1.46 -2.94
CA LYS A 198 12.95 -2.57 -2.15
C LYS A 198 11.71 -3.17 -2.80
N ILE A 199 11.12 -4.17 -2.19
CA ILE A 199 9.94 -4.87 -2.68
C ILE A 199 8.69 -4.34 -1.96
N ASN A 200 7.63 -4.08 -2.73
CA ASN A 200 6.27 -4.07 -2.23
C ASN A 200 5.81 -5.54 -2.16
N TRP A 201 5.75 -6.09 -0.96
CA TRP A 201 5.41 -7.49 -0.74
C TRP A 201 3.91 -7.64 -0.51
N ASP A 202 3.15 -7.75 -1.60
CA ASP A 202 1.72 -8.04 -1.51
C ASP A 202 1.50 -9.54 -1.28
N LEU A 203 1.04 -9.90 -0.08
CA LEU A 203 0.80 -11.29 0.31
C LEU A 203 -0.25 -11.98 -0.55
N TYR A 204 -1.23 -11.23 -1.07
CA TYR A 204 -2.21 -11.76 -2.00
C TYR A 204 -1.55 -12.23 -3.31
N HIS A 205 -0.69 -11.40 -3.89
CA HIS A 205 0.05 -11.77 -5.09
C HIS A 205 1.00 -12.95 -4.83
N MET A 206 1.69 -12.97 -3.70
CA MET A 206 2.61 -14.05 -3.35
C MET A 206 1.85 -15.36 -3.13
N GLN A 207 0.69 -15.34 -2.48
CA GLN A 207 -0.11 -16.55 -2.28
C GLN A 207 -0.59 -17.15 -3.59
N LEU A 208 -1.11 -16.33 -4.52
CA LEU A 208 -1.59 -16.80 -5.83
C LEU A 208 -0.48 -17.27 -6.76
N THR A 209 0.76 -16.86 -6.53
CA THR A 209 1.89 -17.21 -7.39
C THR A 209 2.68 -18.41 -6.87
N GLU A 210 3.06 -18.38 -5.60
CA GLU A 210 4.06 -19.30 -5.04
C GLU A 210 3.61 -20.00 -3.74
N GLY A 211 2.65 -19.43 -3.01
CA GLY A 211 2.27 -19.95 -1.70
C GLY A 211 3.39 -19.85 -0.67
N ASN A 212 3.30 -20.66 0.41
CA ASN A 212 4.33 -20.69 1.49
C ASN A 212 4.74 -19.30 1.97
N ILE A 213 3.77 -18.37 2.00
CA ILE A 213 3.98 -16.92 2.07
C ILE A 213 4.79 -16.45 3.28
N VAL A 214 4.64 -17.10 4.42
CA VAL A 214 5.36 -16.70 5.64
C VAL A 214 6.84 -17.08 5.54
N GLU A 215 7.17 -18.28 5.10
CA GLU A 215 8.57 -18.72 4.93
C GLU A 215 9.29 -17.89 3.86
N ASN A 216 8.61 -17.63 2.74
CA ASN A 216 9.15 -16.78 1.68
C ASN A 216 9.37 -15.34 2.17
N LEU A 217 8.45 -14.79 2.98
CA LEU A 217 8.62 -13.49 3.62
C LEU A 217 9.83 -13.47 4.56
N TYR A 218 10.02 -14.52 5.38
CA TYR A 218 11.21 -14.65 6.22
C TYR A 218 12.51 -14.64 5.40
N ALA A 219 12.53 -15.39 4.30
CA ALA A 219 13.71 -15.47 3.42
C ALA A 219 14.01 -14.17 2.67
N GLY A 220 13.00 -13.29 2.49
CA GLY A 220 13.08 -12.06 1.72
C GLY A 220 13.06 -10.77 2.52
N ILE A 221 12.93 -10.82 3.85
CA ILE A 221 12.66 -9.64 4.70
C ILE A 221 13.70 -8.52 4.57
N ASP A 222 14.93 -8.84 4.24
CA ASP A 222 16.02 -7.88 3.99
C ASP A 222 15.75 -6.94 2.82
N GLN A 223 14.84 -7.33 1.92
CA GLN A 223 14.44 -6.55 0.75
C GLN A 223 13.00 -6.04 0.79
N VAL A 224 12.27 -6.28 1.87
CA VAL A 224 10.88 -5.81 2.00
C VAL A 224 10.85 -4.34 2.44
N GLY A 225 10.35 -3.47 1.58
CA GLY A 225 10.09 -2.05 1.89
C GLY A 225 8.67 -1.81 2.40
N TYR A 226 7.71 -2.57 1.90
CA TYR A 226 6.30 -2.45 2.22
C TYR A 226 5.60 -3.80 2.16
N ILE A 227 4.58 -3.99 2.98
CA ILE A 227 3.73 -5.18 2.96
C ILE A 227 2.30 -4.77 2.64
N GLN A 228 1.64 -5.50 1.74
CA GLN A 228 0.20 -5.39 1.50
C GLN A 228 -0.50 -6.72 1.79
N VAL A 229 -1.77 -6.64 2.18
CA VAL A 229 -2.56 -7.80 2.58
C VAL A 229 -3.95 -7.77 1.96
N ALA A 230 -4.42 -8.94 1.52
CA ALA A 230 -5.80 -9.26 1.20
C ALA A 230 -6.00 -10.77 1.31
N ASP A 231 -7.23 -11.19 1.60
CA ASP A 231 -7.58 -12.60 1.73
C ASP A 231 -8.03 -13.22 0.40
N ILE A 232 -8.02 -14.53 0.32
CA ILE A 232 -8.37 -15.34 -0.84
C ILE A 232 -9.53 -16.28 -0.45
N PRO A 233 -10.50 -16.48 -1.35
CA PRO A 233 -10.69 -15.87 -2.67
C PRO A 233 -11.28 -14.45 -2.59
N GLY A 234 -11.25 -13.71 -3.70
CA GLY A 234 -11.98 -12.45 -3.88
C GLY A 234 -11.22 -11.18 -3.53
N ARG A 235 -9.98 -11.28 -2.99
CA ARG A 235 -9.15 -10.13 -2.60
C ARG A 235 -9.86 -9.22 -1.58
N HIS A 236 -10.61 -9.86 -0.65
CA HIS A 236 -11.32 -9.16 0.42
C HIS A 236 -10.43 -8.95 1.65
N GLN A 237 -11.00 -8.41 2.73
CA GLN A 237 -10.27 -8.11 3.96
C GLN A 237 -9.71 -9.38 4.62
N PRO A 238 -8.59 -9.30 5.36
CA PRO A 238 -8.11 -10.35 6.24
C PRO A 238 -9.20 -10.93 7.14
N GLY A 239 -9.35 -12.26 7.12
CA GLY A 239 -10.36 -13.01 7.89
C GLY A 239 -11.65 -13.29 7.12
N SER A 240 -11.74 -12.91 5.84
CA SER A 240 -12.90 -13.22 5.00
C SER A 240 -12.73 -14.51 4.18
N GLY A 241 -11.50 -15.06 4.09
CA GLY A 241 -11.15 -16.15 3.20
C GLY A 241 -10.44 -17.30 3.89
N GLU A 242 -9.51 -17.93 3.15
CA GLU A 242 -8.86 -19.18 3.58
C GLU A 242 -7.50 -18.97 4.28
N LEU A 243 -6.95 -17.73 4.30
CA LEU A 243 -5.66 -17.48 4.92
C LEU A 243 -5.80 -17.27 6.43
N ASN A 244 -4.89 -17.85 7.20
CA ASN A 244 -4.85 -17.65 8.64
C ASN A 244 -4.13 -16.33 8.96
N TYR A 245 -4.83 -15.21 8.85
CA TYR A 245 -4.25 -13.88 9.06
C TYR A 245 -3.82 -13.61 10.51
N ASN A 246 -4.41 -14.27 11.50
CA ASN A 246 -3.90 -14.19 12.87
C ASN A 246 -2.47 -14.73 12.94
N PHE A 247 -2.21 -15.90 12.34
CA PHE A 247 -0.86 -16.45 12.24
C PHE A 247 0.09 -15.56 11.42
N ILE A 248 -0.38 -15.02 10.28
CA ILE A 248 0.41 -14.18 9.37
C ILE A 248 0.82 -12.87 10.06
N PHE A 249 -0.10 -12.17 10.73
CA PHE A 249 0.23 -10.94 11.46
C PHE A 249 1.21 -11.18 12.60
N ASN A 250 1.03 -12.27 13.36
CA ASN A 250 1.99 -12.66 14.39
C ASN A 250 3.38 -12.97 13.80
N ALA A 251 3.45 -13.59 12.62
CA ALA A 251 4.71 -13.85 11.92
C ALA A 251 5.38 -12.55 11.45
N ILE A 252 4.62 -11.59 10.91
CA ILE A 252 5.13 -10.26 10.51
C ILE A 252 5.70 -9.52 11.73
N ASP A 253 5.04 -9.58 12.88
CA ASP A 253 5.52 -8.96 14.11
C ASP A 253 6.80 -9.65 14.63
N ALA A 254 6.84 -11.00 14.58
CA ALA A 254 7.97 -11.81 15.02
C ALA A 254 9.24 -11.61 14.19
N ILE A 255 9.09 -11.41 12.86
CA ILE A 255 10.20 -11.10 11.95
C ILE A 255 10.80 -9.70 12.20
N GLY A 256 10.12 -8.87 12.99
CA GLY A 256 10.56 -7.54 13.35
C GLY A 256 10.23 -6.45 12.32
N TYR A 257 9.32 -6.69 11.37
CA TYR A 257 8.86 -5.65 10.46
C TYR A 257 8.20 -4.51 11.24
N LYS A 258 8.58 -3.26 10.94
CA LYS A 258 8.10 -2.05 11.63
C LYS A 258 7.41 -1.05 10.70
N GLY A 259 7.37 -1.36 9.41
CA GLY A 259 6.66 -0.54 8.43
C GLY A 259 5.14 -0.64 8.56
N PRO A 260 4.41 0.22 7.87
CA PRO A 260 2.96 0.09 7.75
C PRO A 260 2.59 -1.10 6.88
N ILE A 261 1.37 -1.64 7.10
CA ILE A 261 0.79 -2.72 6.30
C ILE A 261 -0.39 -2.15 5.53
N GLY A 262 -0.35 -2.22 4.20
CA GLY A 262 -1.42 -1.78 3.32
C GLY A 262 -2.58 -2.75 3.24
N LEU A 263 -3.79 -2.24 3.36
CA LEU A 263 -5.02 -3.00 3.19
C LEU A 263 -5.49 -2.87 1.73
N GLU A 264 -4.75 -3.49 0.81
CA GLU A 264 -5.11 -3.50 -0.62
C GLU A 264 -6.13 -4.61 -0.90
N CYS A 265 -7.28 -4.44 -0.30
CA CYS A 265 -8.40 -5.36 -0.35
C CYS A 265 -9.72 -4.60 -0.52
N TRP A 266 -10.70 -5.26 -1.13
CA TRP A 266 -12.05 -4.73 -1.25
C TRP A 266 -12.90 -5.27 -0.11
N PRO A 267 -13.49 -4.41 0.75
CA PRO A 267 -14.41 -4.85 1.79
C PRO A 267 -15.52 -5.74 1.21
N GLU A 268 -15.68 -6.94 1.77
CA GLU A 268 -16.69 -7.88 1.32
C GLU A 268 -18.09 -7.25 1.42
N ASN A 269 -18.87 -7.32 0.34
CA ASN A 269 -20.19 -6.70 0.22
C ASN A 269 -20.21 -5.16 0.40
N ASN A 270 -19.08 -4.48 0.25
CA ASN A 270 -18.89 -3.05 0.54
C ASN A 270 -19.29 -2.72 2.02
N ASP A 271 -19.02 -3.64 2.94
CA ASP A 271 -19.23 -3.42 4.38
C ASP A 271 -17.90 -3.13 5.08
N GLU A 272 -17.46 -1.88 4.97
CA GLU A 272 -16.19 -1.43 5.56
C GLU A 272 -16.16 -1.55 7.08
N LYS A 273 -17.32 -1.41 7.75
CA LYS A 273 -17.41 -1.58 9.20
C LYS A 273 -17.09 -3.01 9.61
N ARG A 274 -17.68 -3.97 8.90
CA ARG A 274 -17.40 -5.40 9.12
C ARG A 274 -15.95 -5.71 8.78
N ALA A 275 -15.45 -5.20 7.65
CA ALA A 275 -14.07 -5.41 7.23
C ALA A 275 -13.06 -4.93 8.30
N ILE A 276 -13.28 -3.76 8.89
CA ILE A 276 -12.47 -3.25 10.00
C ILE A 276 -12.53 -4.17 11.22
N ALA A 277 -13.72 -4.65 11.60
CA ALA A 277 -13.89 -5.55 12.75
C ALA A 277 -13.19 -6.90 12.52
N ASP A 278 -13.30 -7.47 11.31
CA ASP A 278 -12.63 -8.71 10.92
C ASP A 278 -11.10 -8.56 11.00
N ILE A 279 -10.53 -7.48 10.43
CA ILE A 279 -9.09 -7.20 10.47
C ILE A 279 -8.59 -7.06 11.91
N ILE A 280 -9.30 -6.31 12.77
CA ILE A 280 -8.95 -6.14 14.18
C ILE A 280 -8.96 -7.51 14.90
N THR A 281 -9.96 -8.33 14.62
CA THR A 281 -10.05 -9.68 15.18
C THR A 281 -8.86 -10.56 14.74
N GLN A 282 -8.47 -10.50 13.46
CA GLN A 282 -7.32 -11.26 12.98
C GLN A 282 -5.99 -10.77 13.56
N ARG A 283 -5.87 -9.47 13.88
CA ARG A 283 -4.62 -8.90 14.36
C ARG A 283 -4.42 -9.06 15.88
N PHE A 284 -5.51 -9.11 16.68
CA PHE A 284 -5.44 -9.08 18.15
C PHE A 284 -6.26 -10.20 18.82
N GLY A 285 -6.96 -11.04 18.05
CA GLY A 285 -7.82 -12.12 18.54
C GLY A 285 -7.14 -13.45 18.87
#